data_fa904f3773eb0d8d574446f6499110d5
#
_entry.id   fa904f3773eb0d8d574446f6499110d5
#
_cell.length_a   1.000
_cell.length_b   1.000
_cell.length_c   1.000
_cell.angle_alpha   90.00
_cell.angle_beta   90.00
_cell.angle_gamma   90.00
#
_symmetry.space_group_name_H-M   'P 1'
#
loop_
_entity.id
_entity.type
_entity.pdbx_description
1 polymer ?
#
loop_
_entity_poly.entity_id
_entity_poly.type
_entity_poly.pdbx_seq_one_letter_code
_entity_poly.pdbx_strand_id
1 'polypeptide(L)'
;MGLLKLKNDEIHVWRIPLGQGNTVFRNFNQLSQSEQIKADKFRRRSDRLAYCQAHLAKRNILSRYIGQTPQSIVFQSNLFGKPSISKPSNTDLHFNLTHTTGLGLLATSRSPTGIDVERHRFIKDWKLMASEFFHRDDVKRLVKLPKITALKEFFRLWARTEAVVKAKGTGLQKKQNSIQWKDWIVIDLDIDPNFSAALSWEDQAAKQINLLSYSDSKLDSKFKADQYFMGYTTKIRSTVLFKE
;
A
#
# COMPACT_ATOMS: atom_id res chain seq x y z
N MET A 1 17.67 -3.24 19.25
CA MET A 1 16.50 -2.72 18.53
C MET A 1 15.33 -3.67 18.78
N GLY A 2 14.22 -3.18 19.37
CA GLY A 2 13.10 -4.07 19.76
C GLY A 2 12.41 -4.68 18.55
N LEU A 3 12.10 -5.96 18.62
CA LEU A 3 11.32 -6.68 17.61
C LEU A 3 9.85 -6.21 17.64
N LEU A 4 9.28 -6.00 16.46
CA LEU A 4 7.84 -5.77 16.32
C LEU A 4 7.11 -7.12 16.32
N LYS A 5 6.06 -7.21 17.12
CA LYS A 5 5.17 -8.37 17.11
C LYS A 5 4.00 -8.10 16.18
N LEU A 6 3.62 -9.10 15.41
CA LEU A 6 2.46 -9.08 14.52
C LEU A 6 1.67 -10.36 14.79
N LYS A 7 0.41 -10.21 15.21
CA LYS A 7 -0.49 -11.35 15.44
C LYS A 7 -1.11 -11.81 14.12
N ASN A 8 -1.68 -13.02 14.11
CA ASN A 8 -2.29 -13.59 12.91
C ASN A 8 -3.54 -12.83 12.44
N ASP A 9 -4.24 -12.19 13.38
CA ASP A 9 -5.42 -11.37 13.15
C ASP A 9 -5.14 -9.88 12.98
N GLU A 10 -3.86 -9.48 12.88
CA GLU A 10 -3.47 -8.08 12.73
C GLU A 10 -2.94 -7.77 11.33
N ILE A 11 -3.21 -6.55 10.87
CA ILE A 11 -2.54 -5.90 9.75
C ILE A 11 -1.99 -4.57 10.26
N HIS A 12 -0.68 -4.38 10.14
CA HIS A 12 -0.06 -3.10 10.44
C HIS A 12 0.11 -2.29 9.16
N VAL A 13 -0.41 -1.07 9.15
CA VAL A 13 -0.27 -0.11 8.06
C VAL A 13 0.63 1.03 8.51
N TRP A 14 1.78 1.16 7.88
CA TRP A 14 2.79 2.17 8.18
C TRP A 14 2.65 3.35 7.23
N ARG A 15 2.42 4.53 7.78
CA ARG A 15 2.48 5.80 7.07
C ARG A 15 3.93 6.26 6.99
N ILE A 16 4.42 6.51 5.78
CA ILE A 16 5.81 6.90 5.48
C ILE A 16 5.78 8.28 4.82
N PRO A 17 6.13 9.35 5.55
CA PRO A 17 6.28 10.68 4.94
C PRO A 17 7.40 10.68 3.90
N LEU A 18 7.16 11.23 2.72
CA LEU A 18 8.11 11.30 1.62
C LEU A 18 8.37 12.75 1.19
N GLY A 19 9.55 12.98 0.62
CA GLY A 19 9.90 14.28 0.06
C GLY A 19 10.55 15.26 1.05
N GLN A 20 10.72 14.87 2.32
CA GLN A 20 11.40 15.69 3.35
C GLN A 20 12.70 15.01 3.80
N GLY A 21 13.72 15.83 4.11
CA GLY A 21 14.97 15.38 4.71
C GLY A 21 16.05 14.89 3.71
N ASN A 22 17.31 14.99 4.16
CA ASN A 22 18.50 14.60 3.37
C ASN A 22 19.10 13.26 3.81
N THR A 23 18.44 12.53 4.69
CA THR A 23 18.93 11.27 5.30
C THR A 23 19.05 10.12 4.29
N VAL A 24 18.36 10.21 3.16
CA VAL A 24 18.40 9.18 2.09
C VAL A 24 19.82 8.93 1.60
N PHE A 25 20.61 9.98 1.42
CA PHE A 25 21.97 9.82 0.87
C PHE A 25 22.92 9.14 1.86
N ARG A 26 22.69 9.28 3.17
CA ARG A 26 23.51 8.60 4.21
C ARG A 26 23.24 7.09 4.28
N ASN A 27 22.04 6.67 3.90
CA ASN A 27 21.59 5.28 4.03
C ASN A 27 21.39 4.57 2.68
N PHE A 28 21.82 5.19 1.57
CA PHE A 28 21.64 4.66 0.22
C PHE A 28 22.25 3.25 0.04
N ASN A 29 23.34 2.96 0.76
CA ASN A 29 24.00 1.66 0.80
C ASN A 29 23.15 0.55 1.48
N GLN A 30 22.06 0.89 2.15
CA GLN A 30 21.11 -0.09 2.70
C GLN A 30 20.15 -0.63 1.63
N LEU A 31 20.04 0.04 0.49
CA LEU A 31 19.30 -0.47 -0.67
C LEU A 31 20.10 -1.58 -1.35
N SER A 32 19.41 -2.59 -1.87
CA SER A 32 20.06 -3.60 -2.71
C SER A 32 20.55 -2.99 -4.01
N GLN A 33 21.48 -3.65 -4.67
CA GLN A 33 22.00 -3.22 -5.98
C GLN A 33 20.85 -2.99 -6.99
N SER A 34 19.88 -3.89 -7.05
CA SER A 34 18.72 -3.76 -7.95
C SER A 34 17.85 -2.53 -7.62
N GLU A 35 17.67 -2.21 -6.33
CA GLU A 35 16.95 -1.01 -5.91
C GLU A 35 17.74 0.26 -6.25
N GLN A 36 19.06 0.24 -6.10
CA GLN A 36 19.94 1.36 -6.47
C GLN A 36 19.89 1.62 -7.99
N ILE A 37 20.04 0.57 -8.81
CA ILE A 37 19.91 0.65 -10.28
C ILE A 37 18.54 1.21 -10.67
N LYS A 38 17.47 0.80 -9.99
CA LYS A 38 16.12 1.32 -10.24
C LYS A 38 15.99 2.79 -9.84
N ALA A 39 16.60 3.18 -8.72
CA ALA A 39 16.65 4.58 -8.28
C ALA A 39 17.35 5.50 -9.29
N ASP A 40 18.42 5.01 -9.94
CA ASP A 40 19.18 5.79 -10.91
C ASP A 40 18.45 6.01 -12.24
N LYS A 41 17.41 5.21 -12.54
CA LYS A 41 16.57 5.38 -13.74
C LYS A 41 15.56 6.50 -13.65
N PHE A 42 15.30 7.05 -12.47
CA PHE A 42 14.36 8.18 -12.33
C PHE A 42 14.96 9.47 -12.90
N ARG A 43 14.22 10.11 -13.81
CA ARG A 43 14.64 11.39 -14.42
C ARG A 43 14.53 12.56 -13.45
N ARG A 44 13.50 12.55 -12.58
CA ARG A 44 13.25 13.63 -11.61
C ARG A 44 13.85 13.26 -10.27
N ARG A 45 14.63 14.21 -9.70
CA ARG A 45 15.25 14.03 -8.37
C ARG A 45 14.21 13.75 -7.28
N SER A 46 13.04 14.40 -7.36
CA SER A 46 11.93 14.18 -6.42
C SER A 46 11.43 12.74 -6.41
N ASP A 47 11.27 12.15 -7.61
CA ASP A 47 10.77 10.78 -7.75
C ASP A 47 11.81 9.77 -7.27
N ARG A 48 13.09 10.02 -7.60
CA ARG A 48 14.22 9.24 -7.07
C ARG A 48 14.25 9.28 -5.55
N LEU A 49 14.12 10.46 -4.96
CA LEU A 49 14.12 10.65 -3.51
C LEU A 49 12.96 9.90 -2.86
N ALA A 50 11.74 10.06 -3.37
CA ALA A 50 10.56 9.39 -2.86
C ALA A 50 10.70 7.86 -2.93
N TYR A 51 11.20 7.33 -4.06
CA TYR A 51 11.48 5.90 -4.22
C TYR A 51 12.48 5.40 -3.17
N CYS A 52 13.62 6.08 -3.02
CA CYS A 52 14.65 5.69 -2.05
C CYS A 52 14.11 5.73 -0.62
N GLN A 53 13.39 6.79 -0.23
CA GLN A 53 12.79 6.92 1.10
C GLN A 53 11.81 5.78 1.39
N ALA A 54 10.89 5.48 0.45
CA ALA A 54 9.92 4.42 0.60
C ALA A 54 10.59 3.04 0.75
N HIS A 55 11.64 2.76 -0.04
CA HIS A 55 12.35 1.49 0.00
C HIS A 55 13.25 1.32 1.22
N LEU A 56 13.90 2.40 1.67
CA LEU A 56 14.65 2.40 2.94
C LEU A 56 13.71 2.18 4.12
N ALA A 57 12.59 2.89 4.17
CA ALA A 57 11.57 2.70 5.20
C ALA A 57 11.04 1.25 5.20
N LYS A 58 10.71 0.70 4.03
CA LYS A 58 10.32 -0.72 3.88
C LYS A 58 11.34 -1.64 4.52
N ARG A 59 12.63 -1.51 4.19
CA ARG A 59 13.70 -2.36 4.74
C ARG A 59 13.82 -2.21 6.26
N ASN A 60 13.82 -0.98 6.75
CA ASN A 60 13.92 -0.69 8.19
C ASN A 60 12.72 -1.21 8.98
N ILE A 61 11.51 -1.10 8.44
CA ILE A 61 10.30 -1.62 9.09
C ILE A 61 10.31 -3.16 9.09
N LEU A 62 10.54 -3.78 7.94
CA LEU A 62 10.55 -5.24 7.82
C LEU A 62 11.65 -5.89 8.67
N SER A 63 12.83 -5.27 8.77
CA SER A 63 13.93 -5.73 9.60
C SER A 63 13.53 -5.93 11.08
N ARG A 64 12.62 -5.08 11.57
CA ARG A 64 12.13 -5.15 12.95
C ARG A 64 11.13 -6.29 13.19
N TYR A 65 10.40 -6.72 12.16
CA TYR A 65 9.51 -7.89 12.28
C TYR A 65 10.28 -9.20 12.22
N ILE A 66 11.37 -9.24 11.46
CA ILE A 66 12.11 -10.48 11.20
C ILE A 66 13.41 -10.61 12.01
N GLY A 67 13.79 -9.57 12.76
CA GLY A 67 15.00 -9.61 13.60
C GLY A 67 16.31 -9.63 12.79
N GLN A 68 16.31 -9.05 11.58
CA GLN A 68 17.47 -9.03 10.68
C GLN A 68 17.91 -7.59 10.41
N THR A 69 19.11 -7.38 9.88
CA THR A 69 19.52 -6.06 9.42
C THR A 69 18.76 -5.69 8.12
N PRO A 70 18.49 -4.40 7.85
CA PRO A 70 17.80 -3.99 6.62
C PRO A 70 18.48 -4.48 5.34
N GLN A 71 19.81 -4.54 5.34
CA GLN A 71 20.63 -4.95 4.19
C GLN A 71 20.54 -6.46 3.91
N SER A 72 20.40 -7.28 4.96
CA SER A 72 20.38 -8.75 4.82
C SER A 72 19.08 -9.30 4.25
N ILE A 73 18.01 -8.46 4.20
CA ILE A 73 16.74 -8.87 3.62
C ILE A 73 16.87 -8.96 2.10
N VAL A 74 16.60 -10.15 1.56
CA VAL A 74 16.56 -10.37 0.11
C VAL A 74 15.10 -10.50 -0.33
N PHE A 75 14.74 -9.76 -1.37
CA PHE A 75 13.42 -9.83 -1.98
C PHE A 75 13.49 -10.60 -3.29
N GLN A 76 12.44 -11.36 -3.57
CA GLN A 76 12.14 -11.94 -4.87
C GLN A 76 10.80 -11.42 -5.36
N SER A 77 10.56 -11.47 -6.65
CA SER A 77 9.28 -11.06 -7.24
C SER A 77 8.63 -12.24 -7.94
N ASN A 78 7.30 -12.30 -7.89
CA ASN A 78 6.56 -13.23 -8.72
C ASN A 78 6.56 -12.77 -10.20
N LEU A 79 5.90 -13.52 -11.09
CA LEU A 79 5.81 -13.21 -12.53
C LEU A 79 5.20 -11.83 -12.82
N PHE A 80 4.38 -11.30 -11.93
CA PHE A 80 3.70 -10.00 -12.04
C PHE A 80 4.40 -8.87 -11.28
N GLY A 81 5.59 -9.14 -10.71
CA GLY A 81 6.39 -8.15 -10.00
C GLY A 81 6.01 -7.90 -8.54
N LYS A 82 5.08 -8.68 -7.94
CA LYS A 82 4.78 -8.58 -6.51
C LYS A 82 5.98 -9.10 -5.71
N PRO A 83 6.60 -8.25 -4.84
CA PRO A 83 7.75 -8.67 -4.04
C PRO A 83 7.32 -9.53 -2.84
N SER A 84 8.17 -10.48 -2.49
CA SER A 84 8.12 -11.27 -1.25
C SER A 84 9.53 -11.38 -0.65
N ILE A 85 9.64 -11.76 0.63
CA ILE A 85 10.91 -11.99 1.28
C ILE A 85 11.40 -13.40 0.90
N SER A 86 12.61 -13.50 0.34
CA SER A 86 13.26 -14.78 0.04
C SER A 86 14.33 -15.15 1.06
N LYS A 87 14.93 -14.14 1.72
CA LYS A 87 15.85 -14.33 2.86
C LYS A 87 15.53 -13.32 3.95
N PRO A 88 15.42 -13.78 5.22
CA PRO A 88 15.52 -15.17 5.66
C PRO A 88 14.39 -16.04 5.08
N SER A 89 14.72 -17.28 4.77
CA SER A 89 13.74 -18.30 4.40
C SER A 89 12.80 -18.60 5.57
N ASN A 90 11.58 -19.06 5.26
CA ASN A 90 10.58 -19.46 6.26
C ASN A 90 9.99 -18.29 7.09
N THR A 91 9.93 -17.08 6.52
CA THR A 91 9.11 -16.02 7.11
C THR A 91 7.70 -16.08 6.54
N ASP A 92 6.71 -16.07 7.42
CA ASP A 92 5.28 -15.95 7.09
C ASP A 92 4.81 -14.47 7.01
N LEU A 93 5.77 -13.54 6.95
CA LEU A 93 5.50 -12.12 6.86
C LEU A 93 5.20 -11.73 5.41
N HIS A 94 3.94 -11.39 5.16
CA HIS A 94 3.50 -10.74 3.93
C HIS A 94 3.61 -9.23 4.06
N PHE A 95 3.93 -8.57 2.96
CA PHE A 95 3.95 -7.11 2.91
C PHE A 95 3.55 -6.60 1.53
N ASN A 96 3.10 -5.34 1.51
CA ASN A 96 2.89 -4.61 0.26
C ASN A 96 3.23 -3.13 0.47
N LEU A 97 4.00 -2.55 -0.44
CA LEU A 97 4.41 -1.15 -0.43
C LEU A 97 3.75 -0.40 -1.59
N THR A 98 3.21 0.77 -1.29
CA THR A 98 2.77 1.75 -2.29
C THR A 98 3.31 3.12 -1.94
N HIS A 99 3.49 3.98 -2.93
CA HIS A 99 3.85 5.37 -2.70
C HIS A 99 3.43 6.28 -3.85
N THR A 100 3.08 7.51 -3.50
CA THR A 100 2.84 8.62 -4.41
C THR A 100 3.59 9.86 -3.91
N THR A 101 3.44 11.00 -4.56
CA THR A 101 4.11 12.24 -4.13
C THR A 101 3.72 12.62 -2.69
N GLY A 102 4.69 12.65 -1.80
CA GLY A 102 4.54 13.07 -0.40
C GLY A 102 4.17 11.96 0.59
N LEU A 103 3.72 10.79 0.13
CA LEU A 103 3.24 9.74 1.01
C LEU A 103 3.55 8.34 0.47
N GLY A 104 4.07 7.49 1.35
CA GLY A 104 4.14 6.04 1.17
C GLY A 104 3.32 5.32 2.23
N LEU A 105 2.80 4.15 1.89
CA LEU A 105 2.15 3.22 2.80
C LEU A 105 2.76 1.83 2.66
N LEU A 106 3.03 1.18 3.79
CA LEU A 106 3.48 -0.21 3.83
C LEU A 106 2.51 -1.00 4.70
N ALA A 107 1.85 -2.00 4.12
CA ALA A 107 1.08 -2.97 4.87
C ALA A 107 1.94 -4.19 5.21
N THR A 108 1.81 -4.73 6.43
CA THR A 108 2.40 -6.01 6.87
C THR A 108 1.33 -6.88 7.52
N SER A 109 1.31 -8.17 7.20
CA SER A 109 0.31 -9.16 7.65
C SER A 109 0.90 -10.57 7.68
N ARG A 110 0.20 -11.51 8.33
CA ARG A 110 0.48 -12.96 8.26
C ARG A 110 -0.26 -13.66 7.10
N SER A 111 -1.02 -12.92 6.31
CA SER A 111 -1.72 -13.40 5.12
C SER A 111 -1.53 -12.45 3.95
N PRO A 112 -1.79 -12.90 2.71
CA PRO A 112 -1.68 -12.05 1.54
C PRO A 112 -2.46 -10.75 1.72
N THR A 113 -1.77 -9.62 1.49
CA THR A 113 -2.35 -8.28 1.62
C THR A 113 -1.88 -7.38 0.48
N GLY A 114 -2.65 -6.35 0.19
CA GLY A 114 -2.32 -5.31 -0.77
C GLY A 114 -2.80 -3.95 -0.28
N ILE A 115 -2.03 -2.92 -0.58
CA ILE A 115 -2.34 -1.55 -0.21
C ILE A 115 -2.07 -0.62 -1.38
N ASP A 116 -2.91 0.38 -1.55
CA ASP A 116 -2.66 1.43 -2.53
C ASP A 116 -2.97 2.82 -1.99
N VAL A 117 -2.26 3.82 -2.50
CA VAL A 117 -2.46 5.24 -2.19
C VAL A 117 -2.28 6.10 -3.42
N GLU A 118 -3.25 6.97 -3.67
CA GLU A 118 -3.28 7.91 -4.79
C GLU A 118 -3.47 9.34 -4.30
N ARG A 119 -2.59 10.23 -4.74
CA ARG A 119 -2.77 11.65 -4.51
C ARG A 119 -3.78 12.22 -5.50
N HIS A 120 -4.75 12.97 -5.00
CA HIS A 120 -5.74 13.62 -5.86
C HIS A 120 -5.05 14.65 -6.76
N ARG A 121 -5.29 14.53 -8.07
CA ARG A 121 -4.76 15.42 -9.10
C ARG A 121 -5.69 15.44 -10.31
N PHE A 122 -5.52 16.40 -11.15
CA PHE A 122 -6.24 16.40 -12.43
C PHE A 122 -5.67 15.28 -13.34
N ILE A 123 -6.55 14.46 -13.88
CA ILE A 123 -6.26 13.46 -14.93
C ILE A 123 -7.18 13.75 -16.11
N LYS A 124 -6.59 14.01 -17.27
CA LYS A 124 -7.35 14.36 -18.49
C LYS A 124 -8.25 13.19 -18.92
N ASP A 125 -7.70 12.00 -18.97
CA ASP A 125 -8.34 10.81 -19.56
C ASP A 125 -8.94 9.85 -18.53
N TRP A 126 -9.31 10.37 -17.34
CA TRP A 126 -9.82 9.51 -16.24
C TRP A 126 -11.08 8.71 -16.62
N LYS A 127 -11.93 9.25 -17.53
CA LYS A 127 -13.14 8.55 -18.00
C LYS A 127 -12.80 7.32 -18.84
N LEU A 128 -11.78 7.42 -19.68
CA LEU A 128 -11.28 6.31 -20.47
C LEU A 128 -10.68 5.24 -19.56
N MET A 129 -9.82 5.64 -18.61
CA MET A 129 -9.27 4.74 -17.61
C MET A 129 -10.38 4.04 -16.81
N ALA A 130 -11.38 4.80 -16.34
CA ALA A 130 -12.51 4.21 -15.63
C ALA A 130 -13.24 3.15 -16.48
N SER A 131 -13.50 3.43 -17.77
CA SER A 131 -14.17 2.48 -18.66
C SER A 131 -13.35 1.22 -18.95
N GLU A 132 -12.03 1.30 -18.86
CA GLU A 132 -11.13 0.15 -19.08
C GLU A 132 -10.99 -0.75 -17.84
N PHE A 133 -11.06 -0.17 -16.63
CA PHE A 133 -10.66 -0.85 -15.39
C PHE A 133 -11.80 -1.03 -14.37
N PHE A 134 -12.89 -0.26 -14.45
CA PHE A 134 -13.98 -0.36 -13.48
C PHE A 134 -15.18 -1.07 -14.04
N HIS A 135 -16.04 -1.55 -13.12
CA HIS A 135 -17.32 -2.12 -13.49
C HIS A 135 -18.22 -1.09 -14.15
N ARG A 136 -19.06 -1.51 -15.09
CA ARG A 136 -19.95 -0.62 -15.87
C ARG A 136 -20.83 0.28 -15.00
N ASP A 137 -21.30 -0.25 -13.87
CA ASP A 137 -22.20 0.52 -12.99
C ASP A 137 -21.43 1.58 -12.18
N ASP A 138 -20.16 1.31 -11.84
CA ASP A 138 -19.29 2.32 -11.24
C ASP A 138 -19.00 3.45 -12.23
N VAL A 139 -18.72 3.14 -13.48
CA VAL A 139 -18.53 4.14 -14.55
C VAL A 139 -19.79 4.97 -14.73
N LYS A 140 -20.98 4.34 -14.80
CA LYS A 140 -22.26 5.07 -14.93
C LYS A 140 -22.50 6.02 -13.75
N ARG A 141 -22.11 5.63 -12.53
CA ARG A 141 -22.23 6.52 -11.37
C ARG A 141 -21.21 7.65 -11.41
N LEU A 142 -19.96 7.36 -11.71
CA LEU A 142 -18.88 8.34 -11.79
C LEU A 142 -19.19 9.50 -12.75
N VAL A 143 -19.68 9.19 -13.96
CA VAL A 143 -19.93 10.21 -14.98
C VAL A 143 -21.10 11.14 -14.66
N LYS A 144 -21.97 10.78 -13.72
CA LYS A 144 -23.08 11.61 -13.23
C LYS A 144 -22.68 12.57 -12.12
N LEU A 145 -21.50 12.38 -11.51
CA LEU A 145 -21.03 13.22 -10.41
C LEU A 145 -20.47 14.56 -10.93
N PRO A 146 -20.53 15.64 -10.12
CA PRO A 146 -19.79 16.86 -10.38
C PRO A 146 -18.28 16.55 -10.53
N LYS A 147 -17.60 17.30 -11.42
CA LYS A 147 -16.21 17.00 -11.84
C LYS A 147 -15.24 16.74 -10.67
N ILE A 148 -15.28 17.58 -9.63
CA ILE A 148 -14.38 17.43 -8.47
C ILE A 148 -14.69 16.16 -7.69
N THR A 149 -15.97 15.88 -7.44
CA THR A 149 -16.44 14.68 -6.75
C THR A 149 -16.12 13.42 -7.55
N ALA A 150 -16.32 13.49 -8.89
CA ALA A 150 -16.01 12.39 -9.80
C ALA A 150 -14.52 12.01 -9.77
N LEU A 151 -13.61 12.98 -9.71
CA LEU A 151 -12.18 12.71 -9.61
C LEU A 151 -11.79 12.07 -8.26
N LYS A 152 -12.35 12.55 -7.15
CA LYS A 152 -12.12 11.92 -5.84
C LYS A 152 -12.60 10.47 -5.82
N GLU A 153 -13.82 10.25 -6.33
CA GLU A 153 -14.42 8.91 -6.41
C GLU A 153 -13.64 8.01 -7.38
N PHE A 154 -13.14 8.54 -8.50
CA PHE A 154 -12.25 7.82 -9.40
C PHE A 154 -10.99 7.33 -8.67
N PHE A 155 -10.30 8.20 -7.91
CA PHE A 155 -9.11 7.80 -7.16
C PHE A 155 -9.44 6.77 -6.07
N ARG A 156 -10.61 6.89 -5.42
CA ARG A 156 -11.06 5.93 -4.44
C ARG A 156 -11.25 4.53 -5.04
N LEU A 157 -11.94 4.45 -6.19
CA LEU A 157 -12.15 3.19 -6.90
C LEU A 157 -10.83 2.64 -7.46
N TRP A 158 -9.94 3.52 -7.92
CA TRP A 158 -8.62 3.13 -8.41
C TRP A 158 -7.78 2.51 -7.30
N ALA A 159 -7.68 3.18 -6.15
CA ALA A 159 -6.93 2.65 -5.00
C ALA A 159 -7.48 1.30 -4.52
N ARG A 160 -8.81 1.12 -4.49
CA ARG A 160 -9.43 -0.18 -4.17
C ARG A 160 -9.05 -1.26 -5.17
N THR A 161 -9.13 -0.95 -6.47
CA THR A 161 -8.78 -1.89 -7.54
C THR A 161 -7.32 -2.32 -7.43
N GLU A 162 -6.41 -1.36 -7.30
CA GLU A 162 -4.98 -1.63 -7.15
C GLU A 162 -4.66 -2.40 -5.87
N ALA A 163 -5.32 -2.09 -4.74
CA ALA A 163 -5.11 -2.81 -3.49
C ALA A 163 -5.43 -4.30 -3.64
N VAL A 164 -6.55 -4.66 -4.29
CA VAL A 164 -6.92 -6.07 -4.54
C VAL A 164 -5.95 -6.74 -5.50
N VAL A 165 -5.62 -6.09 -6.60
CA VAL A 165 -4.67 -6.63 -7.59
C VAL A 165 -3.30 -6.88 -6.95
N LYS A 166 -2.84 -5.97 -6.09
CA LYS A 166 -1.59 -6.11 -5.34
C LYS A 166 -1.69 -7.23 -4.29
N ALA A 167 -2.84 -7.38 -3.63
CA ALA A 167 -3.06 -8.48 -2.69
C ALA A 167 -2.98 -9.83 -3.40
N LYS A 168 -3.67 -9.98 -4.53
CA LYS A 168 -3.62 -11.19 -5.39
C LYS A 168 -2.25 -11.40 -6.02
N GLY A 169 -1.51 -10.33 -6.32
CA GLY A 169 -0.23 -10.41 -7.03
C GLY A 169 -0.35 -10.80 -8.50
N THR A 170 -1.45 -10.44 -9.17
CA THR A 170 -1.76 -10.80 -10.57
C THR A 170 -1.43 -9.70 -11.58
N GLY A 171 -1.02 -8.52 -11.10
CA GLY A 171 -0.86 -7.34 -11.96
C GLY A 171 -2.20 -6.79 -12.46
N LEU A 172 -2.23 -5.52 -12.82
CA LEU A 172 -3.41 -4.86 -13.37
C LEU A 172 -3.60 -5.30 -14.83
N GLN A 173 -4.77 -5.84 -15.15
CA GLN A 173 -5.14 -6.26 -16.51
C GLN A 173 -6.33 -5.44 -17.00
N LYS A 174 -6.31 -5.04 -18.29
CA LYS A 174 -7.46 -4.42 -18.93
C LYS A 174 -8.64 -5.39 -18.99
N LYS A 175 -9.86 -4.86 -18.87
CA LYS A 175 -11.12 -5.64 -18.93
C LYS A 175 -11.26 -6.73 -17.86
N GLN A 176 -10.80 -6.49 -16.66
CA GLN A 176 -11.15 -7.33 -15.52
C GLN A 176 -12.62 -7.08 -15.10
N ASN A 177 -13.57 -7.29 -16.02
CA ASN A 177 -15.01 -7.38 -15.66
C ASN A 177 -15.27 -8.52 -14.65
N SER A 178 -14.23 -9.20 -14.21
CA SER A 178 -14.28 -10.35 -13.32
C SER A 178 -13.16 -10.38 -12.28
N ILE A 179 -12.73 -9.22 -11.74
CA ILE A 179 -12.06 -9.33 -10.44
C ILE A 179 -13.12 -9.92 -9.51
N GLN A 180 -13.01 -11.21 -9.25
CA GLN A 180 -13.83 -11.84 -8.23
C GLN A 180 -13.39 -11.26 -6.90
N TRP A 181 -14.09 -10.21 -6.47
CA TRP A 181 -13.90 -9.56 -5.17
C TRP A 181 -14.42 -10.45 -4.04
N LYS A 182 -15.12 -11.54 -4.38
CA LYS A 182 -15.90 -12.37 -3.48
C LYS A 182 -15.12 -12.89 -2.27
N ASP A 183 -13.81 -13.13 -2.48
CA ASP A 183 -12.93 -13.67 -1.44
C ASP A 183 -11.99 -12.61 -0.83
N TRP A 184 -12.23 -11.33 -1.15
CA TRP A 184 -11.33 -10.24 -0.76
C TRP A 184 -12.10 -9.13 -0.05
N ILE A 185 -11.65 -8.81 1.16
CA ILE A 185 -12.12 -7.61 1.86
C ILE A 185 -11.33 -6.42 1.33
N VAL A 186 -12.03 -5.31 1.09
CA VAL A 186 -11.42 -4.04 0.70
C VAL A 186 -12.01 -2.92 1.54
N ILE A 187 -11.16 -2.16 2.20
CA ILE A 187 -11.56 -0.99 2.97
C ILE A 187 -10.83 0.25 2.48
N ASP A 188 -11.49 1.39 2.60
CA ASP A 188 -10.83 2.69 2.44
C ASP A 188 -10.09 3.04 3.73
N LEU A 189 -8.91 3.64 3.60
CA LEU A 189 -8.13 4.16 4.71
C LEU A 189 -8.25 5.69 4.72
N ASP A 190 -8.71 6.25 5.82
CA ASP A 190 -8.73 7.70 6.03
C ASP A 190 -7.36 8.17 6.53
N ILE A 191 -6.50 8.51 5.60
CA ILE A 191 -5.11 8.91 5.88
C ILE A 191 -4.93 10.42 5.83
N ASP A 192 -5.52 11.08 4.82
CA ASP A 192 -5.39 12.51 4.55
C ASP A 192 -6.41 12.91 3.46
N PRO A 193 -7.08 14.05 3.55
CA PRO A 193 -8.13 14.45 2.60
C PRO A 193 -7.67 14.66 1.15
N ASN A 194 -6.36 14.77 0.91
CA ASN A 194 -5.78 14.93 -0.43
C ASN A 194 -5.44 13.59 -1.10
N PHE A 195 -5.70 12.48 -0.43
CA PHE A 195 -5.37 11.15 -0.91
C PHE A 195 -6.59 10.23 -0.86
N SER A 196 -6.61 9.25 -1.73
CA SER A 196 -7.44 8.06 -1.59
C SER A 196 -6.51 6.88 -1.32
N ALA A 197 -6.80 6.11 -0.28
CA ALA A 197 -6.04 4.93 0.05
C ALA A 197 -6.97 3.76 0.34
N ALA A 198 -6.52 2.55 -0.02
CA ALA A 198 -7.27 1.33 0.24
C ALA A 198 -6.35 0.18 0.66
N LEU A 199 -6.88 -0.68 1.51
CA LEU A 199 -6.24 -1.90 1.98
C LEU A 199 -7.12 -3.09 1.61
N SER A 200 -6.49 -4.19 1.16
CA SER A 200 -7.18 -5.43 0.82
C SER A 200 -6.46 -6.64 1.40
N TRP A 201 -7.24 -7.64 1.81
CA TRP A 201 -6.75 -8.95 2.25
C TRP A 201 -7.78 -10.03 1.94
N GLU A 202 -7.36 -11.30 1.97
CA GLU A 202 -8.23 -12.44 1.76
C GLU A 202 -9.21 -12.62 2.93
N ASP A 203 -10.49 -12.84 2.62
CA ASP A 203 -11.54 -12.92 3.63
C ASP A 203 -11.56 -14.31 4.29
N GLN A 204 -10.76 -14.49 5.34
CA GLN A 204 -10.82 -15.68 6.17
C GLN A 204 -10.95 -15.38 7.67
N ALA A 205 -10.76 -14.15 8.09
CA ALA A 205 -10.91 -13.71 9.48
C ALA A 205 -11.04 -12.19 9.58
N ALA A 206 -11.78 -11.72 10.56
CA ALA A 206 -11.74 -10.30 10.95
C ALA A 206 -10.29 -9.92 11.30
N LYS A 207 -9.81 -8.80 10.77
CA LYS A 207 -8.47 -8.28 11.03
C LYS A 207 -8.54 -7.00 11.85
N GLN A 208 -7.70 -6.92 12.86
CA GLN A 208 -7.42 -5.67 13.53
C GLN A 208 -6.41 -4.87 12.72
N ILE A 209 -6.74 -3.63 12.34
CA ILE A 209 -5.86 -2.77 11.57
C ILE A 209 -5.23 -1.74 12.48
N ASN A 210 -3.90 -1.73 12.54
CA ASN A 210 -3.12 -0.79 13.32
C ASN A 210 -2.43 0.20 12.38
N LEU A 211 -2.79 1.49 12.47
CA LEU A 211 -2.11 2.55 11.74
C LEU A 211 -0.90 3.02 12.55
N LEU A 212 0.27 3.00 11.92
CA LEU A 212 1.55 3.32 12.52
C LEU A 212 2.26 4.41 11.69
N SER A 213 3.08 5.23 12.33
CA SER A 213 3.88 6.24 11.62
C SER A 213 5.35 5.87 11.65
N TYR A 214 6.01 6.00 10.50
CA TYR A 214 7.45 5.86 10.35
C TYR A 214 8.10 7.23 10.34
N SER A 215 9.13 7.45 11.16
CA SER A 215 9.99 8.64 11.10
C SER A 215 11.45 8.23 10.96
N ASP A 216 12.20 8.97 10.15
CA ASP A 216 13.61 8.72 9.85
C ASP A 216 14.55 9.23 10.97
N SER A 217 14.05 10.12 11.83
CA SER A 217 14.78 10.64 12.97
C SER A 217 14.65 9.71 14.16
N LYS A 218 15.70 8.94 14.42
CA LYS A 218 15.83 8.02 15.57
C LYS A 218 14.52 7.31 15.89
N LEU A 219 14.51 6.00 15.71
CA LEU A 219 13.51 5.11 16.29
C LEU A 219 13.53 5.30 17.81
N ASP A 220 13.03 6.42 18.28
CA ASP A 220 12.74 6.62 19.67
C ASP A 220 11.61 5.67 20.03
N SER A 221 11.87 4.87 21.06
CA SER A 221 10.98 3.88 21.68
C SER A 221 9.68 4.46 22.28
N LYS A 222 9.32 5.68 21.93
CA LYS A 222 8.04 6.32 22.22
C LYS A 222 7.20 6.46 20.96
N PHE A 223 6.89 5.31 20.33
CA PHE A 223 5.75 5.28 19.44
C PHE A 223 4.49 5.48 20.28
N LYS A 224 3.90 6.67 20.22
CA LYS A 224 2.46 6.75 20.36
C LYS A 224 1.91 6.07 19.11
N ALA A 225 1.56 4.79 19.26
CA ALA A 225 0.59 4.19 18.38
C ALA A 225 -0.68 5.01 18.59
N ASP A 226 -1.01 5.87 17.64
CA ASP A 226 -2.37 6.35 17.52
C ASP A 226 -3.17 5.11 17.15
N GLN A 227 -3.65 4.40 18.18
CA GLN A 227 -4.61 3.35 18.05
C GLN A 227 -5.92 4.02 17.64
N TYR A 228 -6.10 4.24 16.37
CA TYR A 228 -7.44 4.33 15.83
C TYR A 228 -8.02 2.93 15.88
N PHE A 229 -8.63 2.59 17.03
CA PHE A 229 -9.64 1.57 17.07
C PHE A 229 -10.77 2.05 16.17
N MET A 230 -10.70 1.71 14.90
CA MET A 230 -11.92 1.51 14.18
C MET A 230 -12.49 0.21 14.75
N GLY A 231 -13.22 0.36 15.88
CA GLY A 231 -14.07 -0.68 16.42
C GLY A 231 -15.15 -1.01 15.40
N TYR A 232 -14.79 -1.77 14.39
CA TYR A 232 -15.74 -2.49 13.58
C TYR A 232 -16.16 -3.73 14.38
N THR A 233 -16.98 -3.49 15.44
CA THR A 233 -17.97 -4.49 15.77
C THR A 233 -18.76 -4.75 14.51
N THR A 234 -18.50 -5.88 13.86
CA THR A 234 -19.40 -6.68 13.01
C THR A 234 -20.64 -5.97 12.43
N LYS A 235 -20.47 -4.85 11.81
CA LYS A 235 -21.28 -4.31 10.73
C LYS A 235 -20.34 -3.52 9.85
N ILE A 236 -19.38 -4.22 9.25
CA ILE A 236 -18.94 -3.80 7.95
C ILE A 236 -20.24 -3.78 7.15
N ARG A 237 -20.79 -2.58 6.93
CA ARG A 237 -21.54 -2.40 5.70
C ARG A 237 -20.48 -2.66 4.64
N SER A 238 -20.31 -3.93 4.32
CA SER A 238 -19.85 -4.31 3.01
C SER A 238 -20.82 -3.57 2.10
N THR A 239 -20.46 -2.40 1.68
CA THR A 239 -20.94 -1.89 0.44
C THR A 239 -20.25 -2.82 -0.55
N VAL A 240 -20.72 -4.08 -0.54
CA VAL A 240 -20.56 -5.00 -1.63
C VAL A 240 -21.24 -4.28 -2.79
N LEU A 241 -20.41 -3.61 -3.56
CA LEU A 241 -20.80 -2.91 -4.78
C LEU A 241 -21.08 -3.90 -5.91
N PHE A 242 -21.42 -5.16 -5.57
CA PHE A 242 -21.76 -6.18 -6.54
C PHE A 242 -22.83 -7.09 -5.93
N LYS A 243 -24.07 -6.63 -5.96
CA LYS A 243 -25.21 -7.52 -6.14
C LYS A 243 -25.32 -7.79 -7.63
N GLU A 244 -25.51 -9.08 -7.94
CA GLU A 244 -25.79 -9.71 -9.21
C GLU A 244 -26.58 -8.83 -10.20
#